data_d47a7bde823781fd78c425cd80ebb0b2
#
_entry.id   d47a7bde823781fd78c425cd80ebb0b2
#
_cell.length_a   1.000
_cell.length_b   1.000
_cell.length_c   1.000
_cell.angle_alpha   90.00
_cell.angle_beta   90.00
_cell.angle_gamma   90.00
#
_symmetry.space_group_name_H-M   'P 1'
#
loop_
_entity.id
_entity.type
_entity.pdbx_description
1 polymer ?
#
loop_
_entity_poly.entity_id
_entity_poly.type
_entity_poly.pdbx_seq_one_letter_code
_entity_poly.pdbx_strand_id
1 'polypeptide(L)'
;MKRVVLAAVLTAPVFTSCRSAPPQQSAPIVQPGSPGEITQVLTTEKAEAMQRPGVSPADVKFMQGMIGHHSQAVDMVELLKTRTADRGLHQLGERIEVSQRDEIKLMEAWLRDRGQEVPGPHAMHLQGAMLMPGMLSAEEMAQLAAAKAGEFDRLFLTGMIKHHGGALSMVQELFASPGAANDTDIYAFASDVEADQRMEINRMSGMLKERQK
;
A
#
# COMPACT_ATOMS: atom_id res chain seq x y z
N MET A 1 -37.73 -76.57 34.74
CA MET A 1 -37.04 -75.43 35.47
C MET A 1 -35.76 -75.11 34.72
N LYS A 2 -35.80 -74.02 33.90
CA LYS A 2 -34.61 -73.53 33.12
C LYS A 2 -34.09 -72.36 33.84
N ARG A 3 -32.81 -72.45 34.34
CA ARG A 3 -32.06 -71.34 34.96
C ARG A 3 -31.42 -70.49 33.87
N VAL A 4 -31.83 -69.24 33.80
CA VAL A 4 -31.16 -68.20 32.97
C VAL A 4 -30.03 -67.61 33.81
N VAL A 5 -28.78 -67.68 33.26
CA VAL A 5 -27.61 -67.06 33.84
C VAL A 5 -27.45 -65.72 33.10
N LEU A 6 -27.58 -64.64 33.86
CA LEU A 6 -27.37 -63.26 33.34
C LEU A 6 -25.88 -62.90 33.52
N ALA A 7 -25.18 -62.74 32.38
CA ALA A 7 -23.77 -62.28 32.40
C ALA A 7 -23.79 -60.76 32.38
N ALA A 8 -23.26 -60.12 33.43
CA ALA A 8 -23.03 -58.67 33.49
C ALA A 8 -21.70 -58.33 32.81
N VAL A 9 -21.81 -57.57 31.71
CA VAL A 9 -20.63 -56.98 31.04
C VAL A 9 -20.26 -55.65 31.72
N LEU A 10 -19.14 -55.64 32.41
CA LEU A 10 -18.55 -54.41 32.95
C LEU A 10 -17.79 -53.69 31.83
N THR A 11 -18.31 -52.54 31.39
CA THR A 11 -17.58 -51.61 30.51
C THR A 11 -16.77 -50.65 31.37
N ALA A 12 -15.47 -50.74 31.31
CA ALA A 12 -14.55 -49.76 31.94
C ALA A 12 -14.44 -48.49 31.05
N PRO A 13 -14.53 -47.31 31.59
CA PRO A 13 -14.32 -46.07 30.82
C PRO A 13 -12.80 -45.90 30.54
N VAL A 14 -12.48 -45.80 29.24
CA VAL A 14 -11.11 -45.43 28.81
C VAL A 14 -10.99 -43.92 28.92
N PHE A 15 -10.27 -43.47 29.95
CA PHE A 15 -9.85 -42.07 30.06
C PHE A 15 -8.73 -41.80 29.07
N THR A 16 -9.07 -41.14 27.95
CA THR A 16 -8.07 -40.61 26.99
C THR A 16 -7.42 -39.37 27.64
N SER A 17 -6.25 -39.55 28.22
CA SER A 17 -5.45 -38.44 28.74
C SER A 17 -4.93 -37.60 27.55
N CYS A 18 -5.49 -36.39 27.37
CA CYS A 18 -4.92 -35.39 26.46
C CYS A 18 -3.53 -35.01 26.99
N ARG A 19 -2.47 -35.57 26.40
CA ARG A 19 -1.10 -35.08 26.59
C ARG A 19 -1.04 -33.71 25.94
N SER A 20 -0.90 -32.65 26.75
CA SER A 20 -0.52 -31.33 26.27
C SER A 20 0.82 -31.42 25.56
N ALA A 21 0.88 -30.97 24.31
CA ALA A 21 2.16 -30.87 23.60
C ALA A 21 3.15 -30.01 24.41
N PRO A 22 4.45 -30.37 24.44
CA PRO A 22 5.45 -29.51 25.09
C PRO A 22 5.42 -28.13 24.44
N PRO A 23 5.69 -27.06 25.21
CA PRO A 23 5.74 -25.71 24.68
C PRO A 23 6.75 -25.68 23.51
N GLN A 24 6.27 -25.25 22.35
CA GLN A 24 7.12 -25.10 21.18
C GLN A 24 8.14 -24.00 21.48
N GLN A 25 9.42 -24.36 21.59
CA GLN A 25 10.49 -23.40 21.77
C GLN A 25 10.50 -22.48 20.53
N SER A 26 10.25 -21.19 20.73
CA SER A 26 10.39 -20.20 19.66
C SER A 26 11.83 -20.18 19.17
N ALA A 27 12.01 -20.03 17.85
CA ALA A 27 13.34 -19.90 17.28
C ALA A 27 14.08 -18.70 17.92
N PRO A 28 15.39 -18.80 18.17
CA PRO A 28 16.15 -17.70 18.77
C PRO A 28 16.13 -16.47 17.83
N ILE A 29 15.88 -15.31 18.41
CA ILE A 29 15.98 -14.03 17.69
C ILE A 29 17.45 -13.67 17.63
N VAL A 30 17.98 -13.49 16.42
CA VAL A 30 19.41 -13.28 16.19
C VAL A 30 19.63 -11.89 15.58
N GLN A 31 20.46 -11.07 16.21
CA GLN A 31 20.91 -9.79 15.67
C GLN A 31 22.30 -9.98 15.03
N PRO A 32 22.42 -9.83 13.68
CA PRO A 32 23.72 -9.84 13.04
C PRO A 32 24.60 -8.69 13.56
N GLY A 33 25.88 -8.94 13.80
CA GLY A 33 26.86 -7.88 14.06
C GLY A 33 27.28 -7.19 12.76
N SER A 34 27.86 -5.98 12.89
CA SER A 34 28.55 -5.32 11.79
C SER A 34 29.76 -6.17 11.31
N PRO A 35 30.28 -5.95 10.09
CA PRO A 35 31.45 -6.69 9.64
C PRO A 35 32.59 -6.65 10.66
N GLY A 36 32.95 -7.82 11.20
CA GLY A 36 33.95 -7.97 12.26
C GLY A 36 33.40 -8.06 13.68
N GLU A 37 32.10 -7.89 13.90
CA GLU A 37 31.43 -8.02 15.20
C GLU A 37 30.72 -9.36 15.34
N ILE A 38 30.55 -9.81 16.60
CA ILE A 38 29.90 -11.09 16.90
C ILE A 38 28.37 -10.92 16.82
N THR A 39 27.71 -11.86 16.16
CA THR A 39 26.26 -12.01 16.17
C THR A 39 25.74 -12.22 17.60
N GLN A 40 24.70 -11.50 18.01
CA GLN A 40 24.07 -11.61 19.32
C GLN A 40 22.75 -12.37 19.24
N VAL A 41 22.51 -13.28 20.19
CA VAL A 41 21.19 -13.88 20.41
C VAL A 41 20.43 -12.99 21.38
N LEU A 42 19.27 -12.49 20.97
CA LEU A 42 18.45 -11.62 21.79
C LEU A 42 17.38 -12.42 22.53
N THR A 43 17.06 -12.00 23.77
CA THR A 43 15.82 -12.43 24.42
C THR A 43 14.64 -11.73 23.78
N THR A 44 13.44 -12.30 23.93
CA THR A 44 12.20 -11.68 23.39
C THR A 44 12.00 -10.26 23.95
N GLU A 45 12.24 -10.08 25.27
CA GLU A 45 12.11 -8.76 25.93
C GLU A 45 13.10 -7.74 25.38
N LYS A 46 14.35 -8.18 25.07
CA LYS A 46 15.36 -7.30 24.49
C LYS A 46 15.04 -6.95 23.04
N ALA A 47 14.51 -7.90 22.28
CA ALA A 47 14.06 -7.66 20.91
C ALA A 47 12.86 -6.71 20.87
N GLU A 48 11.89 -6.86 21.77
CA GLU A 48 10.75 -5.98 21.91
C GLU A 48 11.14 -4.56 22.37
N ALA A 49 12.15 -4.46 23.24
CA ALA A 49 12.69 -3.18 23.70
C ALA A 49 13.58 -2.47 22.66
N MET A 50 14.00 -3.15 21.60
CA MET A 50 14.66 -2.50 20.46
C MET A 50 13.63 -1.58 19.79
N GLN A 51 13.78 -0.28 20.03
CA GLN A 51 12.91 0.72 19.41
C GLN A 51 12.93 0.52 17.90
N ARG A 52 11.75 0.38 17.30
CA ARG A 52 11.60 0.56 15.85
C ARG A 52 12.20 1.92 15.48
N PRO A 53 12.87 2.06 14.35
CA PRO A 53 13.34 3.37 13.91
C PRO A 53 12.20 4.38 14.04
N GLY A 54 12.48 5.51 14.68
CA GLY A 54 11.45 6.53 14.89
C GLY A 54 10.93 7.02 13.55
N VAL A 55 9.64 7.29 13.49
CA VAL A 55 8.99 7.89 12.31
C VAL A 55 9.53 9.29 12.13
N SER A 56 10.10 9.59 10.97
CA SER A 56 10.57 10.93 10.66
C SER A 56 9.41 11.86 10.26
N PRO A 57 9.51 13.18 10.46
CA PRO A 57 8.52 14.11 9.90
C PRO A 57 8.36 14.00 8.38
N ALA A 58 9.42 13.61 7.67
CA ALA A 58 9.39 13.40 6.22
C ALA A 58 8.55 12.17 5.84
N ASP A 59 8.61 11.09 6.64
CA ASP A 59 7.77 9.90 6.44
C ASP A 59 6.28 10.26 6.59
N VAL A 60 5.94 11.00 7.64
CA VAL A 60 4.55 11.44 7.89
C VAL A 60 4.06 12.34 6.74
N LYS A 61 4.88 13.34 6.36
CA LYS A 61 4.57 14.24 5.23
C LYS A 61 4.36 13.47 3.93
N PHE A 62 5.20 12.47 3.66
CA PHE A 62 5.08 11.62 2.47
C PHE A 62 3.77 10.84 2.48
N MET A 63 3.45 10.12 3.56
CA MET A 63 2.24 9.33 3.67
C MET A 63 0.97 10.19 3.58
N GLN A 64 0.94 11.32 4.28
CA GLN A 64 -0.18 12.25 4.23
C GLN A 64 -0.37 12.87 2.83
N GLY A 65 0.74 13.29 2.21
CA GLY A 65 0.71 13.87 0.87
C GLY A 65 0.26 12.84 -0.18
N MET A 66 0.80 11.63 -0.12
CA MET A 66 0.50 10.60 -1.11
C MET A 66 -0.96 10.12 -1.06
N ILE A 67 -1.64 10.18 0.10
CA ILE A 67 -3.10 9.94 0.19
C ILE A 67 -3.86 10.91 -0.70
N GLY A 68 -3.59 12.21 -0.59
CA GLY A 68 -4.25 13.22 -1.42
C GLY A 68 -3.88 13.10 -2.91
N HIS A 69 -2.61 12.78 -3.18
CA HIS A 69 -2.13 12.53 -4.53
C HIS A 69 -2.87 11.36 -5.19
N HIS A 70 -2.91 10.20 -4.55
CA HIS A 70 -3.61 9.01 -5.04
C HIS A 70 -5.12 9.22 -5.21
N SER A 71 -5.73 10.00 -4.32
CA SER A 71 -7.16 10.34 -4.44
C SER A 71 -7.47 11.05 -5.75
N GLN A 72 -6.60 11.93 -6.25
CA GLN A 72 -6.81 12.56 -7.56
C GLN A 72 -6.73 11.55 -8.71
N ALA A 73 -5.83 10.56 -8.65
CA ALA A 73 -5.79 9.50 -9.67
C ALA A 73 -7.09 8.70 -9.72
N VAL A 74 -7.67 8.40 -8.55
CA VAL A 74 -8.98 7.73 -8.44
C VAL A 74 -10.08 8.60 -9.06
N ASP A 75 -10.10 9.91 -8.80
CA ASP A 75 -11.06 10.83 -9.41
C ASP A 75 -10.92 10.89 -10.95
N MET A 76 -9.68 10.86 -11.46
CA MET A 76 -9.45 10.80 -12.91
C MET A 76 -9.98 9.50 -13.53
N VAL A 77 -9.79 8.36 -12.85
CA VAL A 77 -10.29 7.06 -13.30
C VAL A 77 -11.83 7.02 -13.28
N GLU A 78 -12.47 7.66 -12.30
CA GLU A 78 -13.92 7.71 -12.24
C GLU A 78 -14.52 8.39 -13.50
N LEU A 79 -13.87 9.44 -14.01
CA LEU A 79 -14.28 10.08 -15.25
C LEU A 79 -14.21 9.13 -16.46
N LEU A 80 -13.25 8.22 -16.47
CA LEU A 80 -13.03 7.27 -17.55
C LEU A 80 -14.27 6.39 -17.79
N LYS A 81 -15.01 6.01 -16.75
CA LYS A 81 -16.20 5.15 -16.83
C LYS A 81 -17.27 5.65 -17.79
N THR A 82 -17.34 6.96 -18.01
CA THR A 82 -18.39 7.59 -18.84
C THR A 82 -17.88 8.42 -20.02
N ARG A 83 -16.54 8.55 -20.19
CA ARG A 83 -15.93 9.45 -21.17
C ARG A 83 -15.34 8.75 -22.37
N THR A 84 -15.02 7.47 -22.25
CA THR A 84 -14.44 6.67 -23.33
C THR A 84 -15.14 5.33 -23.47
N ALA A 85 -15.06 4.72 -24.67
CA ALA A 85 -15.46 3.35 -24.94
C ALA A 85 -14.22 2.43 -25.14
N ASP A 86 -13.01 2.94 -24.97
CA ASP A 86 -11.78 2.18 -25.16
C ASP A 86 -11.61 1.14 -24.05
N ARG A 87 -11.71 -0.14 -24.42
CA ARG A 87 -11.59 -1.26 -23.47
C ARG A 87 -10.21 -1.33 -22.81
N GLY A 88 -9.15 -0.96 -23.53
CA GLY A 88 -7.78 -0.96 -23.01
C GLY A 88 -7.60 0.08 -21.90
N LEU A 89 -8.22 1.26 -22.08
CA LEU A 89 -8.25 2.30 -21.05
C LEU A 89 -9.09 1.90 -19.85
N HIS A 90 -10.26 1.26 -20.04
CA HIS A 90 -11.04 0.75 -18.93
C HIS A 90 -10.25 -0.28 -18.09
N GLN A 91 -9.61 -1.25 -18.74
CA GLN A 91 -8.78 -2.24 -18.05
C GLN A 91 -7.56 -1.63 -17.33
N LEU A 92 -6.96 -0.58 -17.89
CA LEU A 92 -5.90 0.18 -17.24
C LEU A 92 -6.45 0.93 -16.01
N GLY A 93 -7.56 1.65 -16.19
CA GLY A 93 -8.20 2.41 -15.12
C GLY A 93 -8.63 1.55 -13.94
N GLU A 94 -9.24 0.38 -14.19
CA GLU A 94 -9.60 -0.58 -13.13
C GLU A 94 -8.39 -1.01 -12.30
N ARG A 95 -7.24 -1.25 -12.91
CA ARG A 95 -6.02 -1.63 -12.18
C ARG A 95 -5.48 -0.47 -11.37
N ILE A 96 -5.42 0.74 -11.96
CA ILE A 96 -5.01 1.95 -11.25
C ILE A 96 -5.95 2.20 -10.07
N GLU A 97 -7.26 2.09 -10.25
CA GLU A 97 -8.23 2.29 -9.17
C GLU A 97 -8.01 1.34 -8.00
N VAL A 98 -7.83 0.05 -8.29
CA VAL A 98 -7.62 -0.98 -7.24
C VAL A 98 -6.30 -0.71 -6.50
N SER A 99 -5.19 -0.55 -7.22
CA SER A 99 -3.89 -0.29 -6.62
C SER A 99 -3.91 0.97 -5.76
N GLN A 100 -4.35 2.10 -6.32
CA GLN A 100 -4.36 3.40 -5.64
C GLN A 100 -5.26 3.40 -4.38
N ARG A 101 -6.43 2.74 -4.43
CA ARG A 101 -7.30 2.60 -3.25
C ARG A 101 -6.69 1.73 -2.16
N ASP A 102 -6.00 0.65 -2.52
CA ASP A 102 -5.36 -0.22 -1.55
C ASP A 102 -4.13 0.46 -0.92
N GLU A 103 -3.34 1.20 -1.71
CA GLU A 103 -2.25 2.02 -1.22
C GLU A 103 -2.71 3.13 -0.27
N ILE A 104 -3.85 3.80 -0.57
CA ILE A 104 -4.48 4.77 0.37
C ILE A 104 -4.78 4.08 1.71
N LYS A 105 -5.39 2.90 1.70
CA LYS A 105 -5.71 2.17 2.96
C LYS A 105 -4.46 1.82 3.75
N LEU A 106 -3.38 1.41 3.06
CA LEU A 106 -2.09 1.11 3.70
C LEU A 106 -1.50 2.37 4.37
N MET A 107 -1.50 3.51 3.68
CA MET A 107 -1.02 4.78 4.22
C MET A 107 -1.84 5.25 5.41
N GLU A 108 -3.16 5.16 5.32
CA GLU A 108 -4.06 5.49 6.42
C GLU A 108 -3.84 4.59 7.64
N ALA A 109 -3.68 3.27 7.45
CA ALA A 109 -3.38 2.33 8.51
C ALA A 109 -2.03 2.66 9.16
N TRP A 110 -1.00 2.91 8.35
CA TRP A 110 0.33 3.27 8.84
C TRP A 110 0.32 4.53 9.71
N LEU A 111 -0.42 5.58 9.27
CA LEU A 111 -0.56 6.83 10.03
C LEU A 111 -1.30 6.59 11.35
N ARG A 112 -2.44 5.87 11.32
CA ARG A 112 -3.22 5.53 12.53
C ARG A 112 -2.41 4.75 13.55
N ASP A 113 -1.68 3.73 13.12
CA ASP A 113 -0.88 2.86 13.99
C ASP A 113 0.25 3.63 14.70
N ARG A 114 0.63 4.78 14.13
CA ARG A 114 1.67 5.66 14.68
C ARG A 114 1.13 6.93 15.34
N GLY A 115 -0.20 7.00 15.53
CA GLY A 115 -0.87 8.14 16.17
C GLY A 115 -0.76 9.44 15.37
N GLN A 116 -0.54 9.33 14.05
CA GLN A 116 -0.45 10.48 13.16
C GLN A 116 -1.82 10.84 12.59
N GLU A 117 -2.01 12.11 12.26
CA GLU A 117 -3.23 12.58 11.61
C GLU A 117 -3.41 11.93 10.24
N VAL A 118 -4.62 11.43 9.97
CA VAL A 118 -5.00 10.91 8.65
C VAL A 118 -5.77 12.00 7.92
N PRO A 119 -5.22 12.59 6.85
CA PRO A 119 -5.91 13.63 6.09
C PRO A 119 -7.12 13.03 5.35
N GLY A 120 -8.16 13.83 5.17
CA GLY A 120 -9.24 13.45 4.25
C GLY A 120 -8.72 13.37 2.80
N PRO A 121 -9.37 12.59 1.93
CA PRO A 121 -8.89 12.33 0.57
C PRO A 121 -8.73 13.59 -0.28
N HIS A 122 -9.46 14.65 0.02
CA HIS A 122 -9.40 15.93 -0.68
C HIS A 122 -8.88 17.09 0.20
N ALA A 123 -8.31 16.79 1.37
CA ALA A 123 -7.82 17.82 2.29
C ALA A 123 -6.75 18.72 1.64
N MET A 124 -5.94 18.17 0.75
CA MET A 124 -4.88 18.89 0.04
C MET A 124 -5.39 19.73 -1.17
N HIS A 125 -6.66 19.58 -1.55
CA HIS A 125 -7.28 20.38 -2.61
C HIS A 125 -7.97 21.66 -2.09
N LEU A 126 -8.04 21.82 -0.76
CA LEU A 126 -8.73 22.94 -0.15
C LEU A 126 -7.86 24.19 -0.19
N GLN A 127 -8.31 25.16 -0.98
CA GLN A 127 -7.96 26.59 -1.00
C GLN A 127 -6.51 26.95 -0.69
N GLY A 128 -5.70 27.13 -1.76
CA GLY A 128 -4.39 27.80 -1.67
C GLY A 128 -3.24 26.89 -1.29
N ALA A 129 -3.44 25.60 -1.08
CA ALA A 129 -2.36 24.66 -0.96
C ALA A 129 -1.62 24.54 -2.30
N MET A 130 -0.30 24.59 -2.27
CA MET A 130 0.52 24.35 -3.46
C MET A 130 0.28 22.92 -3.92
N LEU A 131 -0.06 22.73 -5.21
CA LEU A 131 -0.25 21.41 -5.80
C LEU A 131 1.02 20.57 -5.58
N MET A 132 0.83 19.32 -5.17
CA MET A 132 1.95 18.38 -5.11
C MET A 132 2.48 18.09 -6.51
N PRO A 133 3.74 17.66 -6.64
CA PRO A 133 4.34 17.36 -7.94
C PRO A 133 3.43 16.49 -8.81
N GLY A 134 3.25 16.87 -10.07
CA GLY A 134 2.50 16.08 -11.04
C GLY A 134 0.97 16.16 -10.95
N MET A 135 0.39 16.64 -9.87
CA MET A 135 -1.07 16.79 -9.78
C MET A 135 -1.62 17.69 -10.90
N LEU A 136 -2.82 17.38 -11.32
CA LEU A 136 -3.57 18.21 -12.25
C LEU A 136 -4.17 19.40 -11.49
N SER A 137 -4.12 20.58 -12.11
CA SER A 137 -4.82 21.75 -11.60
C SER A 137 -6.35 21.60 -11.72
N ALA A 138 -7.10 22.46 -11.04
CA ALA A 138 -8.56 22.49 -11.17
C ALA A 138 -9.01 22.68 -12.63
N GLU A 139 -8.28 23.53 -13.38
CA GLU A 139 -8.54 23.77 -14.81
C GLU A 139 -8.25 22.53 -15.66
N GLU A 140 -7.12 21.85 -15.43
CA GLU A 140 -6.76 20.59 -16.11
C GLU A 140 -7.79 19.48 -15.81
N MET A 141 -8.24 19.35 -14.56
CA MET A 141 -9.30 18.42 -14.17
C MET A 141 -10.65 18.77 -14.85
N ALA A 142 -11.00 20.06 -14.93
CA ALA A 142 -12.21 20.52 -15.61
C ALA A 142 -12.14 20.22 -17.12
N GLN A 143 -10.99 20.43 -17.76
CA GLN A 143 -10.77 20.09 -19.16
C GLN A 143 -10.91 18.58 -19.40
N LEU A 144 -10.30 17.76 -18.54
CA LEU A 144 -10.43 16.30 -18.59
C LEU A 144 -11.90 15.88 -18.44
N ALA A 145 -12.62 16.46 -17.49
CA ALA A 145 -14.03 16.15 -17.24
C ALA A 145 -14.96 16.54 -18.40
N ALA A 146 -14.64 17.60 -19.14
CA ALA A 146 -15.41 18.07 -20.30
C ALA A 146 -15.15 17.24 -21.55
N ALA A 147 -13.95 16.68 -21.70
CA ALA A 147 -13.53 15.92 -22.89
C ALA A 147 -14.26 14.57 -23.00
N LYS A 148 -14.32 14.02 -24.22
CA LYS A 148 -14.93 12.73 -24.53
C LYS A 148 -14.14 12.00 -25.63
N ALA A 149 -14.31 10.68 -25.65
CA ALA A 149 -13.72 9.80 -26.67
C ALA A 149 -12.20 10.05 -26.83
N GLY A 150 -11.69 10.11 -28.06
CA GLY A 150 -10.24 10.23 -28.32
C GLY A 150 -9.58 11.45 -27.67
N GLU A 151 -10.29 12.57 -27.49
CA GLU A 151 -9.74 13.71 -26.77
C GLU A 151 -9.60 13.40 -25.26
N PHE A 152 -10.60 12.80 -24.65
CA PHE A 152 -10.53 12.34 -23.28
C PHE A 152 -9.37 11.33 -23.12
N ASP A 153 -9.28 10.35 -24.01
CA ASP A 153 -8.25 9.31 -23.95
C ASP A 153 -6.83 9.92 -23.93
N ARG A 154 -6.60 10.92 -24.79
CA ARG A 154 -5.31 11.62 -24.85
C ARG A 154 -5.04 12.43 -23.60
N LEU A 155 -6.02 13.19 -23.11
CA LEU A 155 -5.87 14.01 -21.90
C LEU A 155 -5.69 13.14 -20.67
N PHE A 156 -6.44 12.04 -20.56
CA PHE A 156 -6.30 11.06 -19.46
C PHE A 156 -4.90 10.46 -19.41
N LEU A 157 -4.42 9.92 -20.53
CA LEU A 157 -3.09 9.32 -20.60
C LEU A 157 -2.00 10.33 -20.29
N THR A 158 -2.07 11.53 -20.89
CA THR A 158 -1.07 12.59 -20.64
C THR A 158 -1.10 13.08 -19.19
N GLY A 159 -2.30 13.30 -18.67
CA GLY A 159 -2.49 13.74 -17.28
C GLY A 159 -2.02 12.70 -16.28
N MET A 160 -2.36 11.43 -16.50
CA MET A 160 -1.97 10.34 -15.60
C MET A 160 -0.46 10.05 -15.65
N ILE A 161 0.19 10.17 -16.82
CA ILE A 161 1.66 10.09 -16.93
C ILE A 161 2.32 11.23 -16.13
N LYS A 162 1.82 12.47 -16.26
CA LYS A 162 2.29 13.62 -15.48
C LYS A 162 2.12 13.36 -13.97
N HIS A 163 0.95 12.87 -13.58
CA HIS A 163 0.58 12.58 -12.20
C HIS A 163 1.52 11.51 -11.59
N HIS A 164 1.71 10.39 -12.26
CA HIS A 164 2.62 9.33 -11.84
C HIS A 164 4.09 9.81 -11.75
N GLY A 165 4.52 10.64 -12.70
CA GLY A 165 5.84 11.29 -12.63
C GLY A 165 6.00 12.14 -11.36
N GLY A 166 4.93 12.76 -10.89
CA GLY A 166 4.89 13.49 -9.62
C GLY A 166 5.08 12.57 -8.41
N ALA A 167 4.42 11.42 -8.38
CA ALA A 167 4.60 10.42 -7.34
C ALA A 167 6.06 9.95 -7.25
N LEU A 168 6.70 9.70 -8.40
CA LEU A 168 8.13 9.35 -8.45
C LEU A 168 9.01 10.46 -7.84
N SER A 169 8.67 11.73 -8.10
CA SER A 169 9.39 12.86 -7.50
C SER A 169 9.22 12.91 -5.97
N MET A 170 8.02 12.60 -5.47
CA MET A 170 7.75 12.53 -4.03
C MET A 170 8.53 11.38 -3.37
N VAL A 171 8.64 10.21 -4.01
CA VAL A 171 9.46 9.09 -3.53
C VAL A 171 10.94 9.48 -3.50
N GLN A 172 11.45 10.15 -4.53
CA GLN A 172 12.83 10.64 -4.56
C GLN A 172 13.10 11.65 -3.44
N GLU A 173 12.17 12.59 -3.18
CA GLU A 173 12.26 13.55 -2.06
C GLU A 173 12.31 12.82 -0.72
N LEU A 174 11.47 11.80 -0.51
CA LEU A 174 11.48 10.98 0.68
C LEU A 174 12.86 10.33 0.91
N PHE A 175 13.37 9.60 -0.09
CA PHE A 175 14.65 8.89 0.03
C PHE A 175 15.85 9.84 0.15
N ALA A 176 15.75 11.08 -0.34
CA ALA A 176 16.77 12.11 -0.17
C ALA A 176 16.69 12.81 1.20
N SER A 177 15.61 12.64 1.95
CA SER A 177 15.40 13.31 3.24
C SER A 177 16.19 12.61 4.35
N PRO A 178 17.05 13.33 5.11
CA PRO A 178 17.83 12.71 6.18
C PRO A 178 16.96 12.03 7.24
N GLY A 179 17.22 10.76 7.51
CA GLY A 179 16.50 9.98 8.53
C GLY A 179 15.12 9.49 8.10
N ALA A 180 14.70 9.78 6.87
CA ALA A 180 13.46 9.22 6.30
C ALA A 180 13.66 7.80 5.75
N ALA A 181 12.56 7.08 5.58
CA ALA A 181 12.51 5.72 5.05
C ALA A 181 13.43 4.71 5.77
N ASN A 182 13.76 4.97 7.03
CA ASN A 182 14.48 4.01 7.88
C ASN A 182 13.56 2.92 8.46
N ASP A 183 12.25 3.17 8.50
CA ASP A 183 11.24 2.18 8.82
C ASP A 183 11.03 1.27 7.61
N THR A 184 11.06 -0.05 7.84
CA THR A 184 10.95 -1.06 6.78
C THR A 184 9.64 -0.94 5.99
N ASP A 185 8.54 -0.60 6.68
CA ASP A 185 7.22 -0.48 6.04
C ASP A 185 7.20 0.71 5.06
N ILE A 186 7.80 1.84 5.45
CA ILE A 186 7.92 3.03 4.57
C ILE A 186 8.81 2.73 3.38
N TYR A 187 9.98 2.13 3.64
CA TYR A 187 10.91 1.81 2.57
C TYR A 187 10.29 0.86 1.54
N ALA A 188 9.65 -0.21 2.00
CA ALA A 188 8.98 -1.16 1.13
C ALA A 188 7.85 -0.48 0.33
N PHE A 189 6.96 0.24 1.03
CA PHE A 189 5.84 0.95 0.40
C PHE A 189 6.32 1.94 -0.67
N ALA A 190 7.29 2.80 -0.36
CA ALA A 190 7.79 3.77 -1.33
C ALA A 190 8.48 3.13 -2.52
N SER A 191 9.19 2.00 -2.31
CA SER A 191 9.82 1.22 -3.38
C SER A 191 8.78 0.55 -4.29
N ASP A 192 7.70 0.02 -3.73
CA ASP A 192 6.61 -0.58 -4.49
C ASP A 192 5.89 0.49 -5.32
N VAL A 193 5.56 1.65 -4.72
CA VAL A 193 5.00 2.80 -5.45
C VAL A 193 5.92 3.21 -6.62
N GLU A 194 7.25 3.29 -6.39
CA GLU A 194 8.18 3.63 -7.48
C GLU A 194 8.13 2.63 -8.63
N ALA A 195 8.13 1.34 -8.33
CA ALA A 195 8.12 0.28 -9.34
C ALA A 195 6.81 0.27 -10.14
N ASP A 196 5.67 0.35 -9.46
CA ASP A 196 4.35 0.30 -10.10
C ASP A 196 4.09 1.54 -10.95
N GLN A 197 4.39 2.73 -10.43
CA GLN A 197 4.21 3.99 -11.16
C GLN A 197 5.09 4.04 -12.43
N ARG A 198 6.32 3.52 -12.38
CA ARG A 198 7.18 3.41 -13.58
C ARG A 198 6.59 2.45 -14.62
N MET A 199 6.08 1.30 -14.20
CA MET A 199 5.43 0.34 -15.11
C MET A 199 4.21 0.96 -15.79
N GLU A 200 3.37 1.66 -15.02
CA GLU A 200 2.16 2.30 -15.54
C GLU A 200 2.47 3.44 -16.49
N ILE A 201 3.47 4.28 -16.21
CA ILE A 201 3.97 5.31 -17.14
C ILE A 201 4.38 4.69 -18.48
N ASN A 202 5.15 3.60 -18.45
CA ASN A 202 5.60 2.92 -19.66
C ASN A 202 4.41 2.39 -20.47
N ARG A 203 3.43 1.76 -19.81
CA ARG A 203 2.22 1.27 -20.45
C ARG A 203 1.41 2.41 -21.07
N MET A 204 1.14 3.48 -20.31
CA MET A 204 0.39 4.64 -20.80
C MET A 204 1.09 5.35 -21.96
N SER A 205 2.41 5.47 -21.89
CA SER A 205 3.22 6.03 -22.97
C SER A 205 3.12 5.21 -24.26
N GLY A 206 3.09 3.87 -24.14
CA GLY A 206 2.82 2.97 -25.27
C GLY A 206 1.45 3.22 -25.89
N MET A 207 0.42 3.24 -25.06
CA MET A 207 -0.97 3.49 -25.48
C MET A 207 -1.15 4.88 -26.13
N LEU A 208 -0.44 5.89 -25.65
CA LEU A 208 -0.48 7.24 -26.23
C LEU A 208 0.18 7.27 -27.62
N LYS A 209 1.33 6.60 -27.80
CA LYS A 209 2.01 6.48 -29.12
C LYS A 209 1.17 5.75 -30.16
N GLU A 210 0.40 4.75 -29.76
CA GLU A 210 -0.48 4.02 -30.68
C GLU A 210 -1.62 4.91 -31.22
N ARG A 211 -2.09 5.89 -30.44
CA ARG A 211 -3.14 6.83 -30.82
C ARG A 211 -2.67 8.00 -31.70
N GLN A 212 -1.36 8.14 -31.89
CA GLN A 212 -0.76 9.17 -32.74
C GLN A 212 -0.47 8.66 -34.17
N LYS A 213 -0.67 7.37 -34.42
CA LYS A 213 -0.49 6.72 -35.74
C LYS A 213 -1.81 6.78 -36.52
#